data_65733e02ba318ded2208e50640944732
#
_entry.id   65733e02ba318ded2208e50640944732
#
_cell.length_a   1.000
_cell.length_b   1.000
_cell.length_c   1.000
_cell.angle_alpha   90.00
_cell.angle_beta   90.00
_cell.angle_gamma   90.00
#
_symmetry.space_group_name_H-M   'P 1'
#
loop_
_entity.id
_entity.type
_entity.pdbx_description
1 polymer ?
#
loop_
_entity_poly.entity_id
_entity_poly.type
_entity_poly.pdbx_seq_one_letter_code
_entity_poly.pdbx_strand_id
1 'polypeptide(L)'
;MKVTWLTQAGLLFENERITVLVDPYLSDTCEVDGKRKIPADESFFDVEPDVILITHSHPYHLDKATLDKFLTRSGKEVTILAGGAAYKKLRSFGYSHNIVLLTPHTVWSECGVTFYSVKAEHSERDAVGFILDDGEKTYYVSGDTLYNFDVIDDCLDLVEDGVDYAFLPINGRGNNMNAKDAADFAYEIGAKCAIPIHYGLFDSVDPDDFDFDDRMIIDPYEEVEL
;
A
#
# COMPACT_ATOMS: atom_id res chain seq x y z
N MET A 1 -7.99 7.51 10.97
CA MET A 1 -8.37 7.75 9.53
C MET A 1 -9.45 6.80 9.10
N LYS A 2 -10.27 7.17 8.10
CA LYS A 2 -11.06 6.21 7.35
C LYS A 2 -10.16 5.48 6.35
N VAL A 3 -10.37 4.18 6.21
CA VAL A 3 -9.60 3.34 5.29
C VAL A 3 -10.54 2.49 4.46
N THR A 4 -10.28 2.41 3.16
CA THR A 4 -10.99 1.52 2.23
C THR A 4 -9.99 0.62 1.51
N TRP A 5 -10.23 -0.68 1.53
CA TRP A 5 -9.43 -1.61 0.74
C TRP A 5 -9.97 -1.69 -0.70
N LEU A 6 -9.16 -1.21 -1.65
CA LEU A 6 -9.51 -1.17 -3.08
C LEU A 6 -9.21 -2.47 -3.84
N THR A 7 -9.07 -3.58 -3.14
CA THR A 7 -8.59 -4.89 -3.60
C THR A 7 -7.07 -4.93 -3.83
N GLN A 8 -6.50 -6.12 -3.93
CA GLN A 8 -5.06 -6.37 -4.11
C GLN A 8 -4.24 -5.62 -3.04
N ALA A 9 -3.29 -4.78 -3.44
CA ALA A 9 -2.53 -3.92 -2.53
C ALA A 9 -3.12 -2.50 -2.41
N GLY A 10 -4.21 -2.22 -3.13
CA GLY A 10 -4.80 -0.88 -3.21
C GLY A 10 -5.48 -0.45 -1.92
N LEU A 11 -5.10 0.70 -1.37
CA LEU A 11 -5.71 1.28 -0.18
C LEU A 11 -6.02 2.77 -0.42
N LEU A 12 -7.13 3.21 0.16
CA LEU A 12 -7.51 4.62 0.25
C LEU A 12 -7.57 5.00 1.74
N PHE A 13 -6.79 6.01 2.13
CA PHE A 13 -6.82 6.61 3.47
C PHE A 13 -7.37 8.01 3.37
N GLU A 14 -8.32 8.35 4.23
CA GLU A 14 -8.98 9.67 4.22
C GLU A 14 -9.17 10.22 5.64
N ASN A 15 -8.93 11.50 5.78
CA ASN A 15 -9.40 12.28 6.91
C ASN A 15 -9.74 13.72 6.43
N GLU A 16 -10.07 14.62 7.36
CA GLU A 16 -10.44 16.01 7.02
C GLU A 16 -9.30 16.83 6.36
N ARG A 17 -8.04 16.33 6.44
CA ARG A 17 -6.85 17.06 6.01
C ARG A 17 -6.27 16.55 4.71
N ILE A 18 -6.39 15.25 4.42
CA ILE A 18 -5.67 14.58 3.34
C ILE A 18 -6.39 13.34 2.83
N THR A 19 -6.28 13.11 1.54
CA THR A 19 -6.68 11.88 0.85
C THR A 19 -5.45 11.20 0.24
N VAL A 20 -5.15 9.98 0.66
CA VAL A 20 -3.97 9.22 0.24
C VAL A 20 -4.38 7.91 -0.44
N LEU A 21 -3.90 7.69 -1.66
CA LEU A 21 -3.99 6.40 -2.33
C LEU A 21 -2.67 5.65 -2.23
N VAL A 22 -2.73 4.35 -1.98
CA VAL A 22 -1.57 3.44 -2.04
C VAL A 22 -1.82 2.39 -3.10
N ASP A 23 -0.87 2.20 -4.01
CA ASP A 23 -0.87 1.15 -5.05
C ASP A 23 -2.24 0.91 -5.72
N PRO A 24 -2.96 1.94 -6.20
CA PRO A 24 -4.31 1.76 -6.70
C PRO A 24 -4.32 0.94 -8.00
N TYR A 25 -5.08 -0.16 -7.98
CA TYR A 25 -5.29 -1.04 -9.14
C TYR A 25 -6.80 -1.24 -9.40
N LEU A 26 -7.38 -0.41 -10.26
CA LEU A 26 -8.80 -0.41 -10.64
C LEU A 26 -9.00 -0.59 -12.15
N SER A 27 -8.11 -1.33 -12.81
CA SER A 27 -8.21 -1.67 -14.22
C SER A 27 -8.20 -3.19 -14.44
N ASP A 28 -8.41 -3.62 -15.67
CA ASP A 28 -8.26 -5.00 -16.14
C ASP A 28 -7.04 -5.14 -17.08
N THR A 29 -6.06 -4.27 -16.96
CA THR A 29 -4.91 -4.22 -17.90
C THR A 29 -3.83 -5.24 -17.62
N CYS A 30 -3.80 -5.84 -16.44
CA CYS A 30 -2.84 -6.89 -16.12
C CYS A 30 -3.36 -8.26 -16.55
N GLU A 31 -2.66 -8.90 -17.48
CA GLU A 31 -3.02 -10.21 -18.02
C GLU A 31 -2.24 -11.35 -17.36
N VAL A 32 -1.29 -11.05 -16.47
CA VAL A 32 -0.33 -12.02 -15.94
C VAL A 32 -1.01 -13.12 -15.11
N ASP A 33 -1.98 -12.75 -14.26
CA ASP A 33 -2.68 -13.67 -13.35
C ASP A 33 -4.15 -13.91 -13.76
N GLY A 34 -4.54 -13.45 -14.94
CA GLY A 34 -5.88 -13.65 -15.48
C GLY A 34 -6.83 -12.49 -15.18
N LYS A 35 -8.15 -12.78 -15.19
CA LYS A 35 -9.18 -11.76 -14.94
C LYS A 35 -9.40 -11.58 -13.46
N ARG A 36 -9.66 -10.34 -13.07
CA ARG A 36 -10.14 -9.99 -11.73
C ARG A 36 -11.39 -10.80 -11.38
N LYS A 37 -11.40 -11.40 -10.18
CA LYS A 37 -12.59 -12.07 -9.63
C LYS A 37 -13.58 -11.07 -9.04
N ILE A 38 -13.07 -9.94 -8.55
CA ILE A 38 -13.83 -8.84 -7.96
C ILE A 38 -13.80 -7.68 -8.96
N PRO A 39 -14.95 -7.28 -9.55
CA PRO A 39 -15.00 -6.15 -10.47
C PRO A 39 -14.46 -4.87 -9.82
N ALA A 40 -13.82 -4.00 -10.60
CA ALA A 40 -13.43 -2.68 -10.11
C ALA A 40 -14.67 -1.83 -9.84
N ASP A 41 -14.68 -1.14 -8.70
CA ASP A 41 -15.68 -0.12 -8.44
C ASP A 41 -15.20 1.22 -9.02
N GLU A 42 -15.82 1.61 -10.14
CA GLU A 42 -15.42 2.84 -10.85
C GLU A 42 -15.82 4.13 -10.11
N SER A 43 -16.64 4.06 -9.05
CA SER A 43 -17.00 5.24 -8.25
C SER A 43 -15.79 5.84 -7.53
N PHE A 44 -14.76 5.03 -7.22
CA PHE A 44 -13.53 5.52 -6.62
C PHE A 44 -12.71 6.45 -7.53
N PHE A 45 -12.95 6.47 -8.83
CA PHE A 45 -12.32 7.47 -9.71
C PHE A 45 -12.83 8.90 -9.51
N ASP A 46 -13.88 9.09 -8.72
CA ASP A 46 -14.34 10.43 -8.31
C ASP A 46 -13.58 10.98 -7.09
N VAL A 47 -12.74 10.16 -6.45
CA VAL A 47 -11.82 10.58 -5.38
C VAL A 47 -10.71 11.46 -5.95
N GLU A 48 -10.42 12.57 -5.29
CA GLU A 48 -9.32 13.50 -5.65
C GLU A 48 -8.15 13.36 -4.65
N PRO A 49 -7.14 12.51 -4.91
CA PRO A 49 -6.04 12.29 -4.00
C PRO A 49 -5.14 13.53 -3.88
N ASP A 50 -4.62 13.77 -2.68
CA ASP A 50 -3.53 14.70 -2.41
C ASP A 50 -2.19 14.01 -2.65
N VAL A 51 -2.08 12.76 -2.15
CA VAL A 51 -0.87 11.96 -2.24
C VAL A 51 -1.20 10.58 -2.83
N ILE A 52 -0.33 10.09 -3.71
CA ILE A 52 -0.34 8.70 -4.19
C ILE A 52 0.99 8.07 -3.80
N LEU A 53 0.95 6.96 -3.06
CA LEU A 53 2.11 6.14 -2.71
C LEU A 53 2.21 4.97 -3.67
N ILE A 54 3.40 4.74 -4.24
CA ILE A 54 3.68 3.58 -5.10
C ILE A 54 4.87 2.83 -4.52
N THR A 55 4.60 1.63 -4.03
CA THR A 55 5.60 0.81 -3.36
C THR A 55 6.67 0.29 -4.32
N HIS A 56 6.27 -0.18 -5.50
CA HIS A 56 7.17 -0.70 -6.52
C HIS A 56 6.51 -0.71 -7.92
N SER A 57 7.22 -1.16 -8.96
CA SER A 57 6.80 -0.96 -10.35
C SER A 57 6.02 -2.12 -10.98
N HIS A 58 5.66 -3.15 -10.23
CA HIS A 58 4.87 -4.25 -10.77
C HIS A 58 3.45 -3.82 -11.16
N PRO A 59 2.80 -4.54 -12.10
CA PRO A 59 1.55 -4.07 -12.73
C PRO A 59 0.37 -3.83 -11.78
N TYR A 60 0.28 -4.56 -10.67
CA TYR A 60 -0.82 -4.42 -9.69
C TYR A 60 -0.61 -3.28 -8.69
N HIS A 61 0.57 -2.64 -8.70
CA HIS A 61 0.95 -1.54 -7.81
C HIS A 61 1.12 -0.25 -8.61
N LEU A 62 1.76 -0.34 -9.79
CA LEU A 62 1.92 0.78 -10.69
C LEU A 62 1.13 0.54 -11.98
N ASP A 63 -0.18 0.72 -11.92
CA ASP A 63 -1.08 0.61 -13.06
C ASP A 63 -1.34 1.96 -13.71
N LYS A 64 -0.76 2.14 -14.91
CA LYS A 64 -0.90 3.38 -15.67
C LYS A 64 -2.36 3.71 -16.01
N ALA A 65 -3.17 2.70 -16.32
CA ALA A 65 -4.57 2.93 -16.71
C ALA A 65 -5.41 3.48 -15.54
N THR A 66 -5.17 3.00 -14.33
CA THR A 66 -5.78 3.53 -13.11
C THR A 66 -5.26 4.94 -12.80
N LEU A 67 -3.92 5.13 -12.84
CA LEU A 67 -3.32 6.43 -12.56
C LEU A 67 -3.75 7.51 -13.56
N ASP A 68 -3.87 7.19 -14.84
CA ASP A 68 -4.36 8.13 -15.86
C ASP A 68 -5.76 8.64 -15.50
N LYS A 69 -6.65 7.79 -14.99
CA LYS A 69 -8.00 8.19 -14.60
C LYS A 69 -8.00 9.15 -13.40
N PHE A 70 -7.21 8.88 -12.35
CA PHE A 70 -7.07 9.78 -11.19
C PHE A 70 -6.40 11.10 -11.58
N LEU A 71 -5.25 11.05 -12.25
CA LEU A 71 -4.42 12.22 -12.51
C LEU A 71 -4.98 13.14 -13.59
N THR A 72 -5.74 12.63 -14.56
CA THR A 72 -6.39 13.48 -15.57
C THR A 72 -7.68 14.14 -15.06
N ARG A 73 -8.31 13.58 -14.04
CA ARG A 73 -9.49 14.17 -13.40
C ARG A 73 -9.15 15.16 -12.29
N SER A 74 -7.98 15.00 -11.67
CA SER A 74 -7.55 15.90 -10.59
C SER A 74 -7.42 17.33 -11.09
N GLY A 75 -8.18 18.23 -10.46
CA GLY A 75 -8.08 19.67 -10.66
C GLY A 75 -6.92 20.32 -9.91
N LYS A 76 -6.14 19.55 -9.15
CA LYS A 76 -5.03 20.01 -8.31
C LYS A 76 -3.74 19.25 -8.63
N GLU A 77 -2.61 19.78 -8.19
CA GLU A 77 -1.34 19.04 -8.21
C GLU A 77 -1.39 17.91 -7.19
N VAL A 78 -0.99 16.70 -7.61
CA VAL A 78 -0.90 15.52 -6.78
C VAL A 78 0.56 15.22 -6.50
N THR A 79 0.91 14.90 -5.25
CA THR A 79 2.24 14.39 -4.89
C THR A 79 2.27 12.88 -5.05
N ILE A 80 3.19 12.36 -5.85
CA ILE A 80 3.38 10.92 -6.06
C ILE A 80 4.71 10.51 -5.43
N LEU A 81 4.66 9.75 -4.34
CA LEU A 81 5.82 9.25 -3.63
C LEU A 81 6.10 7.82 -4.10
N ALA A 82 7.31 7.51 -4.57
CA ALA A 82 7.58 6.22 -5.20
C ALA A 82 8.99 5.70 -4.96
N GLY A 83 9.14 4.39 -4.79
CA GLY A 83 10.41 3.69 -4.80
C GLY A 83 11.15 3.76 -6.13
N GLY A 84 12.42 3.42 -6.17
CA GLY A 84 13.35 3.74 -7.27
C GLY A 84 12.92 3.36 -8.68
N ALA A 85 12.51 2.11 -8.92
CA ALA A 85 12.09 1.69 -10.26
C ALA A 85 10.70 2.24 -10.63
N ALA A 86 9.77 2.30 -9.65
CA ALA A 86 8.47 2.94 -9.82
C ALA A 86 8.61 4.42 -10.18
N TYR A 87 9.48 5.15 -9.48
CA TYR A 87 9.81 6.55 -9.79
C TYR A 87 10.27 6.72 -11.25
N LYS A 88 11.21 5.91 -11.71
CA LYS A 88 11.71 5.98 -13.10
C LYS A 88 10.60 5.74 -14.12
N LYS A 89 9.73 4.77 -13.86
CA LYS A 89 8.60 4.41 -14.71
C LYS A 89 7.56 5.52 -14.73
N LEU A 90 7.20 6.10 -13.57
CA LEU A 90 6.29 7.25 -13.45
C LEU A 90 6.81 8.47 -14.23
N ARG A 91 8.11 8.78 -14.12
CA ARG A 91 8.74 9.85 -14.90
C ARG A 91 8.61 9.64 -16.41
N SER A 92 8.64 8.38 -16.88
CA SER A 92 8.48 8.05 -18.28
C SER A 92 7.04 8.21 -18.81
N PHE A 93 6.04 8.25 -17.92
CA PHE A 93 4.64 8.49 -18.30
C PHE A 93 4.35 9.94 -18.67
N GLY A 94 5.22 10.88 -18.26
CA GLY A 94 5.11 12.29 -18.61
C GLY A 94 4.07 13.07 -17.84
N TYR A 95 3.69 12.63 -16.64
CA TYR A 95 2.78 13.36 -15.76
C TYR A 95 3.36 14.71 -15.32
N SER A 96 2.49 15.72 -15.22
CA SER A 96 2.84 17.10 -14.77
C SER A 96 2.67 17.28 -13.27
N HIS A 97 2.62 16.18 -12.51
CA HIS A 97 2.46 16.15 -11.07
C HIS A 97 3.81 16.11 -10.34
N ASN A 98 3.81 16.35 -9.05
CA ASN A 98 5.01 16.29 -8.22
C ASN A 98 5.40 14.82 -7.98
N ILE A 99 6.44 14.32 -8.63
CA ILE A 99 6.90 12.93 -8.47
C ILE A 99 8.19 12.93 -7.66
N VAL A 100 8.16 12.31 -6.49
CA VAL A 100 9.24 12.28 -5.51
C VAL A 100 9.83 10.88 -5.42
N LEU A 101 11.14 10.78 -5.56
CA LEU A 101 11.88 9.54 -5.32
C LEU A 101 12.02 9.29 -3.82
N LEU A 102 11.59 8.12 -3.37
CA LEU A 102 11.87 7.63 -2.02
C LEU A 102 12.89 6.48 -2.05
N THR A 103 13.73 6.49 -1.04
CA THR A 103 14.60 5.37 -0.67
C THR A 103 14.32 5.05 0.79
N PRO A 104 14.63 3.85 1.30
CA PRO A 104 14.45 3.55 2.72
C PRO A 104 14.95 4.68 3.62
N HIS A 105 14.23 4.95 4.71
CA HIS A 105 14.43 6.06 5.66
C HIS A 105 14.23 7.47 5.08
N THR A 106 13.66 7.62 3.88
CA THR A 106 13.22 8.94 3.42
C THR A 106 11.94 9.33 4.17
N VAL A 107 11.88 10.60 4.58
CA VAL A 107 10.73 11.18 5.28
C VAL A 107 10.12 12.28 4.42
N TRP A 108 8.80 12.23 4.26
CA TRP A 108 8.01 13.26 3.59
C TRP A 108 6.86 13.69 4.50
N SER A 109 6.52 14.95 4.53
CA SER A 109 5.35 15.43 5.30
C SER A 109 4.48 16.31 4.43
N GLU A 110 3.18 16.03 4.41
CA GLU A 110 2.19 16.78 3.65
C GLU A 110 0.85 16.78 4.37
N CYS A 111 0.17 17.92 4.41
CA CYS A 111 -1.15 18.10 5.04
C CYS A 111 -1.26 17.54 6.47
N GLY A 112 -0.16 17.59 7.24
CA GLY A 112 -0.13 17.15 8.64
C GLY A 112 -0.02 15.63 8.81
N VAL A 113 0.31 14.89 7.75
CA VAL A 113 0.67 13.47 7.79
C VAL A 113 2.14 13.33 7.42
N THR A 114 2.86 12.48 8.13
CA THR A 114 4.26 12.14 7.85
C THR A 114 4.33 10.74 7.27
N PHE A 115 5.07 10.60 6.19
CA PHE A 115 5.31 9.36 5.47
C PHE A 115 6.77 8.96 5.64
N TYR A 116 7.01 7.79 6.17
CA TYR A 116 8.33 7.18 6.27
C TYR A 116 8.41 6.04 5.27
N SER A 117 9.47 5.97 4.47
CA SER A 117 9.69 4.83 3.60
C SER A 117 10.52 3.77 4.32
N VAL A 118 10.02 2.55 4.32
CA VAL A 118 10.60 1.35 4.92
C VAL A 118 11.18 0.47 3.83
N LYS A 119 12.26 -0.24 4.10
CA LYS A 119 12.80 -1.26 3.20
C LYS A 119 11.74 -2.36 2.95
N ALA A 120 11.72 -2.92 1.75
CA ALA A 120 10.99 -4.14 1.43
C ALA A 120 11.95 -5.21 0.88
N GLU A 121 11.71 -6.48 1.21
CA GLU A 121 12.45 -7.61 0.65
C GLU A 121 11.63 -8.23 -0.48
N HIS A 122 11.90 -7.79 -1.70
CA HIS A 122 11.12 -8.15 -2.88
C HIS A 122 12.01 -8.37 -4.10
N SER A 123 11.44 -8.91 -5.19
CA SER A 123 12.16 -9.11 -6.46
C SER A 123 12.63 -7.80 -7.09
N GLU A 124 11.93 -6.70 -6.87
CA GLU A 124 12.36 -5.36 -7.23
C GLU A 124 13.18 -4.77 -6.08
N ARG A 125 14.48 -4.57 -6.32
CA ARG A 125 15.46 -4.20 -5.30
C ARG A 125 15.17 -2.87 -4.59
N ASP A 126 14.53 -1.95 -5.31
CA ASP A 126 14.21 -0.60 -4.81
C ASP A 126 12.74 -0.50 -4.34
N ALA A 127 12.09 -1.64 -4.07
CA ALA A 127 10.74 -1.67 -3.48
C ALA A 127 10.78 -1.11 -2.05
N VAL A 128 9.70 -0.43 -1.66
CA VAL A 128 9.55 0.16 -0.32
C VAL A 128 8.15 -0.12 0.22
N GLY A 129 8.06 -0.24 1.53
CA GLY A 129 6.84 -0.04 2.28
C GLY A 129 6.74 1.40 2.79
N PHE A 130 5.63 1.74 3.44
CA PHE A 130 5.38 3.05 3.99
C PHE A 130 4.78 2.97 5.38
N ILE A 131 5.24 3.83 6.28
CA ILE A 131 4.53 4.14 7.52
C ILE A 131 3.93 5.53 7.36
N LEU A 132 2.61 5.64 7.53
CA LEU A 132 1.87 6.88 7.59
C LEU A 132 1.64 7.21 9.07
N ASP A 133 2.03 8.40 9.51
CA ASP A 133 1.79 8.92 10.85
C ASP A 133 0.92 10.17 10.74
N ASP A 134 -0.31 10.12 11.26
CA ASP A 134 -1.25 11.24 11.22
C ASP A 134 -1.18 12.13 12.47
N GLY A 135 -0.24 11.82 13.38
CA GLY A 135 -0.03 12.46 14.65
C GLY A 135 -0.84 11.86 15.82
N GLU A 136 -1.73 10.91 15.55
CA GLU A 136 -2.50 10.16 16.53
C GLU A 136 -2.23 8.66 16.42
N LYS A 137 -2.10 8.16 15.20
CA LYS A 137 -1.92 6.73 14.87
C LYS A 137 -0.91 6.53 13.75
N THR A 138 -0.32 5.35 13.73
CA THR A 138 0.62 4.90 12.71
C THR A 138 0.06 3.73 11.91
N TYR A 139 0.20 3.81 10.58
CA TYR A 139 -0.32 2.84 9.61
C TYR A 139 0.83 2.33 8.75
N TYR A 140 1.23 1.08 8.92
CA TYR A 140 2.24 0.47 8.08
C TYR A 140 1.61 -0.27 6.91
N VAL A 141 1.99 0.10 5.70
CA VAL A 141 1.66 -0.62 4.46
C VAL A 141 2.95 -1.19 3.91
N SER A 142 3.12 -2.50 4.02
CA SER A 142 4.38 -3.14 3.64
C SER A 142 4.67 -3.12 2.14
N GLY A 143 3.65 -2.97 1.30
CA GLY A 143 3.73 -3.37 -0.10
C GLY A 143 4.02 -4.86 -0.21
N ASP A 144 4.62 -5.27 -1.31
CA ASP A 144 5.07 -6.65 -1.50
C ASP A 144 6.41 -6.87 -0.81
N THR A 145 6.45 -7.81 0.14
CA THR A 145 7.66 -8.17 0.87
C THR A 145 7.61 -9.61 1.38
N LEU A 146 8.78 -10.22 1.51
CA LEU A 146 8.98 -11.45 2.27
C LEU A 146 9.14 -11.14 3.77
N TYR A 147 8.88 -12.14 4.61
CA TYR A 147 9.32 -12.10 6.00
C TYR A 147 10.84 -12.04 6.04
N ASN A 148 11.38 -10.95 6.62
CA ASN A 148 12.82 -10.70 6.68
C ASN A 148 13.13 -9.85 7.92
N PHE A 149 14.10 -10.28 8.72
CA PHE A 149 14.50 -9.56 9.93
C PHE A 149 15.06 -8.16 9.65
N ASP A 150 15.76 -7.96 8.52
CA ASP A 150 16.23 -6.62 8.16
C ASP A 150 15.07 -5.64 7.87
N VAL A 151 13.92 -6.14 7.41
CA VAL A 151 12.71 -5.31 7.20
C VAL A 151 12.02 -5.02 8.53
N ILE A 152 11.99 -5.99 9.44
CA ILE A 152 11.47 -5.84 10.80
C ILE A 152 12.29 -4.78 11.56
N ASP A 153 13.61 -4.93 11.56
CA ASP A 153 14.52 -3.98 12.21
C ASP A 153 14.35 -2.57 11.63
N ASP A 154 14.26 -2.44 10.28
CA ASP A 154 14.05 -1.18 9.58
C ASP A 154 12.73 -0.49 9.99
N CYS A 155 11.66 -1.28 10.19
CA CYS A 155 10.38 -0.79 10.67
C CYS A 155 10.48 -0.30 12.13
N LEU A 156 11.10 -1.08 13.02
CA LEU A 156 11.26 -0.76 14.44
C LEU A 156 12.20 0.43 14.68
N ASP A 157 13.21 0.64 13.81
CA ASP A 157 14.07 1.84 13.86
C ASP A 157 13.28 3.15 13.64
N LEU A 158 12.14 3.07 12.94
CA LEU A 158 11.26 4.23 12.66
C LEU A 158 10.15 4.39 13.69
N VAL A 159 9.67 3.28 14.30
CA VAL A 159 8.57 3.26 15.27
C VAL A 159 8.90 2.26 16.40
N GLU A 160 9.66 2.71 17.38
CA GLU A 160 10.18 1.88 18.49
C GLU A 160 9.07 1.13 19.27
N ASP A 161 7.87 1.72 19.41
CA ASP A 161 6.72 1.15 20.13
C ASP A 161 5.81 0.29 19.24
N GLY A 162 6.22 0.00 17.98
CA GLY A 162 5.44 -0.69 16.97
C GLY A 162 4.42 0.22 16.28
N VAL A 163 3.56 -0.38 15.44
CA VAL A 163 2.55 0.34 14.65
C VAL A 163 1.13 0.08 15.16
N ASP A 164 0.23 1.06 15.03
CA ASP A 164 -1.17 0.86 15.41
C ASP A 164 -1.85 -0.12 14.44
N TYR A 165 -1.61 0.03 13.14
CA TYR A 165 -2.20 -0.81 12.10
C TYR A 165 -1.15 -1.26 11.09
N ALA A 166 -1.15 -2.54 10.72
CA ALA A 166 -0.28 -3.10 9.68
C ALA A 166 -1.09 -3.74 8.56
N PHE A 167 -0.90 -3.30 7.32
CA PHE A 167 -1.49 -3.86 6.10
C PHE A 167 -0.46 -4.76 5.42
N LEU A 168 -0.71 -6.08 5.41
CA LEU A 168 0.27 -7.09 5.04
C LEU A 168 -0.24 -8.02 3.94
N PRO A 169 0.58 -8.33 2.91
CA PRO A 169 0.21 -9.30 1.88
C PRO A 169 0.18 -10.71 2.47
N ILE A 170 -0.82 -11.52 2.09
CA ILE A 170 -0.95 -12.91 2.55
C ILE A 170 -0.99 -13.95 1.44
N ASN A 171 -0.80 -13.54 0.18
CA ASN A 171 -0.97 -14.42 -0.97
C ASN A 171 0.13 -15.49 -1.14
N GLY A 172 1.29 -15.34 -0.49
CA GLY A 172 2.40 -16.31 -0.55
C GLY A 172 3.01 -16.51 -1.93
N ARG A 173 2.86 -15.54 -2.85
CA ARG A 173 3.32 -15.62 -4.25
C ARG A 173 4.11 -14.38 -4.63
N GLY A 174 4.97 -14.49 -5.64
CA GLY A 174 5.69 -13.35 -6.20
C GLY A 174 6.65 -12.68 -5.21
N ASN A 175 7.27 -13.42 -4.29
CA ASN A 175 8.08 -12.91 -3.18
C ASN A 175 7.25 -12.10 -2.17
N ASN A 176 6.07 -12.60 -1.81
CA ASN A 176 5.23 -12.11 -0.74
C ASN A 176 5.14 -13.09 0.42
N MET A 177 4.86 -12.58 1.60
CA MET A 177 4.51 -13.37 2.76
C MET A 177 3.24 -14.20 2.48
N ASN A 178 3.20 -15.43 2.99
CA ASN A 178 1.95 -16.17 3.16
C ASN A 178 1.26 -15.72 4.46
N ALA A 179 0.05 -16.21 4.73
CA ALA A 179 -0.74 -15.80 5.90
C ALA A 179 0.01 -16.01 7.23
N LYS A 180 0.73 -17.14 7.37
CA LYS A 180 1.51 -17.41 8.57
C LYS A 180 2.70 -16.46 8.72
N ASP A 181 3.49 -16.25 7.65
CA ASP A 181 4.64 -15.36 7.69
C ASP A 181 4.20 -13.92 7.97
N ALA A 182 3.06 -13.50 7.44
CA ALA A 182 2.49 -12.17 7.70
C ALA A 182 2.02 -12.00 9.15
N ALA A 183 1.43 -13.04 9.77
CA ALA A 183 1.07 -13.01 11.18
C ALA A 183 2.31 -12.95 12.08
N ASP A 184 3.32 -13.79 11.82
CA ASP A 184 4.59 -13.75 12.54
C ASP A 184 5.27 -12.37 12.40
N PHE A 185 5.26 -11.80 11.19
CA PHE A 185 5.79 -10.46 10.93
C PHE A 185 5.06 -9.37 11.72
N ALA A 186 3.71 -9.44 11.78
CA ALA A 186 2.90 -8.47 12.53
C ALA A 186 3.24 -8.47 14.03
N TYR A 187 3.49 -9.66 14.61
CA TYR A 187 3.94 -9.78 16.00
C TYR A 187 5.33 -9.15 16.21
N GLU A 188 6.27 -9.41 15.32
CA GLU A 188 7.65 -8.92 15.43
C GLU A 188 7.75 -7.40 15.32
N ILE A 189 6.94 -6.76 14.46
CA ILE A 189 6.90 -5.29 14.35
C ILE A 189 6.03 -4.62 15.42
N GLY A 190 5.44 -5.38 16.35
CA GLY A 190 4.59 -4.85 17.42
C GLY A 190 3.29 -4.21 16.91
N ALA A 191 2.68 -4.75 15.86
CA ALA A 191 1.41 -4.25 15.34
C ALA A 191 0.29 -4.45 16.40
N LYS A 192 -0.48 -3.39 16.69
CA LYS A 192 -1.66 -3.49 17.58
C LYS A 192 -2.85 -4.13 16.88
N CYS A 193 -2.99 -3.89 15.57
CA CYS A 193 -3.98 -4.54 14.72
C CYS A 193 -3.33 -4.82 13.36
N ALA A 194 -3.59 -6.00 12.79
CA ALA A 194 -3.08 -6.34 11.47
C ALA A 194 -4.22 -6.69 10.50
N ILE A 195 -4.08 -6.19 9.26
CA ILE A 195 -5.09 -6.26 8.21
C ILE A 195 -4.49 -6.99 7.02
N PRO A 196 -4.99 -8.19 6.69
CA PRO A 196 -4.50 -8.91 5.52
C PRO A 196 -4.99 -8.22 4.24
N ILE A 197 -4.08 -8.09 3.27
CA ILE A 197 -4.35 -7.57 1.92
C ILE A 197 -3.70 -8.47 0.87
N HIS A 198 -3.79 -8.08 -0.39
CA HIS A 198 -3.15 -8.75 -1.54
C HIS A 198 -3.59 -10.20 -1.71
N TYR A 199 -4.88 -10.49 -1.54
CA TYR A 199 -5.49 -11.80 -1.73
C TYR A 199 -6.85 -11.71 -2.43
N GLY A 200 -7.38 -12.83 -2.87
CA GLY A 200 -8.77 -12.98 -3.36
C GLY A 200 -9.05 -12.41 -4.74
N LEU A 201 -8.25 -11.47 -5.27
CA LEU A 201 -8.49 -10.88 -6.59
C LEU A 201 -8.14 -11.84 -7.73
N PHE A 202 -7.03 -12.55 -7.64
CA PHE A 202 -6.52 -13.49 -8.66
C PHE A 202 -6.30 -14.90 -8.11
N ASP A 203 -6.36 -15.09 -6.81
CA ASP A 203 -6.15 -16.34 -6.11
C ASP A 203 -7.38 -16.74 -5.28
N SER A 204 -7.25 -17.75 -4.45
CA SER A 204 -8.30 -18.25 -3.55
C SER A 204 -7.73 -18.44 -2.14
N VAL A 205 -6.81 -17.53 -1.75
CA VAL A 205 -6.30 -17.48 -0.39
C VAL A 205 -7.43 -17.08 0.54
N ASP A 206 -7.59 -17.80 1.61
CA ASP A 206 -8.59 -17.54 2.63
C ASP A 206 -7.99 -16.58 3.68
N PRO A 207 -8.58 -15.41 3.92
CA PRO A 207 -8.08 -14.50 4.94
C PRO A 207 -8.21 -15.07 6.37
N ASP A 208 -9.03 -16.09 6.59
CA ASP A 208 -9.13 -16.79 7.86
C ASP A 208 -7.86 -17.59 8.21
N ASP A 209 -7.00 -17.89 7.24
CA ASP A 209 -5.68 -18.49 7.47
C ASP A 209 -4.67 -17.51 8.11
N PHE A 210 -4.98 -16.21 8.14
CA PHE A 210 -4.16 -15.18 8.79
C PHE A 210 -4.45 -15.16 10.30
N ASP A 211 -3.64 -15.91 11.07
CA ASP A 211 -3.84 -16.14 12.50
C ASP A 211 -3.07 -15.12 13.36
N PHE A 212 -3.61 -13.91 13.45
CA PHE A 212 -3.15 -12.84 14.33
C PHE A 212 -4.25 -12.47 15.32
N ASP A 213 -3.94 -12.29 16.61
CA ASP A 213 -4.93 -12.14 17.69
C ASP A 213 -5.87 -10.95 17.45
N ASP A 214 -5.30 -9.77 17.12
CA ASP A 214 -6.04 -8.54 16.85
C ASP A 214 -6.11 -8.27 15.34
N ARG A 215 -6.48 -9.28 14.54
CA ARG A 215 -6.69 -9.13 13.12
C ARG A 215 -8.01 -8.44 12.80
N MET A 216 -8.02 -7.66 11.72
CA MET A 216 -9.22 -7.12 11.12
C MET A 216 -9.27 -7.51 9.64
N ILE A 217 -10.33 -8.17 9.21
CA ILE A 217 -10.59 -8.46 7.79
C ILE A 217 -11.53 -7.38 7.28
N ILE A 218 -11.11 -6.67 6.24
CA ILE A 218 -11.90 -5.62 5.57
C ILE A 218 -12.42 -6.21 4.26
N ASP A 219 -13.69 -6.09 4.00
CA ASP A 219 -14.27 -6.49 2.72
C ASP A 219 -13.84 -5.53 1.59
N PRO A 220 -13.70 -6.01 0.35
CA PRO A 220 -13.40 -5.14 -0.78
C PRO A 220 -14.38 -3.97 -0.90
N TYR A 221 -13.83 -2.76 -1.01
CA TYR A 221 -14.55 -1.48 -1.11
C TYR A 221 -15.35 -1.06 0.14
N GLU A 222 -15.21 -1.77 1.25
CA GLU A 222 -15.75 -1.36 2.54
C GLU A 222 -14.88 -0.26 3.16
N GLU A 223 -15.52 0.82 3.62
CA GLU A 223 -14.89 1.87 4.43
C GLU A 223 -14.96 1.51 5.90
N VAL A 224 -13.82 1.56 6.58
CA VAL A 224 -13.71 1.35 8.03
C VAL A 224 -13.04 2.55 8.70
N GLU A 225 -13.43 2.87 9.92
CA GLU A 225 -12.78 3.90 10.75
C GLU A 225 -11.71 3.21 11.62
N LEU A 226 -10.44 3.62 11.46
CA LEU A 226 -9.29 3.08 12.18
C LEU A 226 -8.69 4.08 13.17
#